data_6c328d7da7269af72fa459a0c0ee252b
#
_entry.id   6c328d7da7269af72fa459a0c0ee252b
#
_cell.length_a   1.000
_cell.length_b   1.000
_cell.length_c   1.000
_cell.angle_alpha   90.00
_cell.angle_beta   90.00
_cell.angle_gamma   90.00
#
_symmetry.space_group_name_H-M   'P 1'
#
loop_
_entity.id
_entity.type
_entity.pdbx_description
1 polymer ?
#
loop_
_entity_poly.entity_id
_entity_poly.type
_entity_poly.pdbx_seq_one_letter_code
_entity_poly.pdbx_strand_id
1 'polypeptide(L)'
;IAVTPEQIKQAQDEDKTLTVKYSQRGQYHFDITIYPLHDQLETGVVIMVDDVTQRVQSENMLVQRDKMSSMGEMASVMAQDINIPLQAILKDLQTVRLDLTEEHIDPIGIHELLDDALIRGQQAASVVNNLVSFSDAGAGEKQLANITEVMDHSVELAADVLSVTKGLRFKDVVINHNYADELPQLRCHVPELQQVFLSLFRYSCYALGKIEDPEHTPSINIEISEFYDAVWVRIQHNGLGMTTEEQQLLFEPFFASSHATADSEEKHSAGERLSFAQFIIAEQHQGKIAVTSDINIGTTFHIQL
;
A
#
# COMPACT_ATOMS: atom_id res chain seq x y z
N ILE A 1 8.84 17.40 29.53
CA ILE A 1 8.35 18.19 28.37
C ILE A 1 9.62 18.81 27.80
N ALA A 2 10.01 18.44 26.58
CA ALA A 2 11.26 18.91 25.98
C ALA A 2 10.98 20.14 25.08
N VAL A 3 10.74 21.27 25.71
CA VAL A 3 10.90 22.56 25.04
C VAL A 3 12.34 23.00 25.25
N THR A 4 13.12 23.15 24.18
CA THR A 4 14.50 23.60 24.29
C THR A 4 14.55 25.13 24.37
N PRO A 5 15.57 25.69 25.06
CA PRO A 5 15.78 27.16 25.06
C PRO A 5 15.91 27.76 23.65
N GLU A 6 16.41 26.98 22.70
CA GLU A 6 16.57 27.40 21.30
C GLU A 6 15.21 27.56 20.62
N GLN A 7 14.26 26.66 20.87
CA GLN A 7 12.88 26.77 20.34
C GLN A 7 12.15 27.99 20.89
N ILE A 8 12.35 28.30 22.18
CA ILE A 8 11.78 29.50 22.79
C ILE A 8 12.37 30.76 22.12
N LYS A 9 13.70 30.78 21.97
CA LYS A 9 14.41 31.90 21.34
C LYS A 9 14.00 32.04 19.87
N GLN A 10 13.89 30.97 19.16
CA GLN A 10 13.42 30.99 17.76
C GLN A 10 12.02 31.57 17.62
N ALA A 11 11.08 31.18 18.50
CA ALA A 11 9.72 31.71 18.48
C ALA A 11 9.71 33.24 18.76
N GLN A 12 10.59 33.73 19.66
CA GLN A 12 10.71 35.12 19.99
C GLN A 12 11.38 35.93 18.87
N ASP A 13 12.50 35.43 18.32
CA ASP A 13 13.30 36.15 17.31
C ASP A 13 12.56 36.23 15.96
N GLU A 14 11.80 35.19 15.59
CA GLU A 14 11.04 35.14 14.33
C GLU A 14 9.61 35.70 14.45
N ASP A 15 9.16 36.03 15.67
CA ASP A 15 7.78 36.46 15.98
C ASP A 15 6.72 35.53 15.37
N LYS A 16 6.97 34.22 15.49
CA LYS A 16 6.09 33.17 14.93
C LYS A 16 5.77 32.12 15.95
N THR A 17 4.53 31.64 15.86
CA THR A 17 4.09 30.47 16.63
C THR A 17 4.87 29.23 16.16
N LEU A 18 5.52 28.55 17.10
CA LEU A 18 6.21 27.27 16.85
C LEU A 18 5.37 26.12 17.42
N THR A 19 5.09 25.12 16.63
CA THR A 19 4.36 23.92 17.07
C THR A 19 5.26 22.69 16.96
N VAL A 20 5.41 21.96 18.08
CA VAL A 20 6.08 20.66 18.13
C VAL A 20 5.02 19.62 18.38
N LYS A 21 4.70 18.85 17.36
CA LYS A 21 3.69 17.77 17.43
C LYS A 21 4.29 16.48 17.95
N TYR A 22 3.46 15.69 18.66
CA TYR A 22 3.77 14.33 19.10
C TYR A 22 5.03 14.20 19.96
N SER A 23 5.36 15.22 20.77
CA SER A 23 6.45 15.12 21.76
C SER A 23 6.14 13.98 22.74
N GLN A 24 6.96 12.93 22.74
CA GLN A 24 6.76 11.75 23.59
C GLN A 24 7.51 11.86 24.90
N ARG A 25 6.82 11.52 26.01
CA ARG A 25 7.44 11.34 27.31
C ARG A 25 6.88 10.08 27.98
N GLY A 26 7.67 8.99 27.97
CA GLY A 26 7.18 7.69 28.39
C GLY A 26 6.05 7.20 27.51
N GLN A 27 4.89 6.94 28.09
CA GLN A 27 3.66 6.51 27.37
C GLN A 27 2.74 7.65 26.96
N TYR A 28 3.10 8.93 27.25
CA TYR A 28 2.28 10.09 26.98
C TYR A 28 2.80 10.84 25.75
N HIS A 29 1.86 11.40 24.97
CA HIS A 29 2.12 12.22 23.80
C HIS A 29 1.55 13.61 24.00
N PHE A 30 2.34 14.64 23.66
CA PHE A 30 1.97 16.02 23.83
C PHE A 30 2.17 16.81 22.55
N ASP A 31 1.21 17.65 22.19
CA ASP A 31 1.40 18.74 21.25
C ASP A 31 1.80 20.00 22.05
N ILE A 32 2.91 20.62 21.65
CA ILE A 32 3.44 21.79 22.33
C ILE A 32 3.41 22.94 21.35
N THR A 33 2.72 24.02 21.73
CA THR A 33 2.66 25.24 20.93
C THR A 33 3.25 26.39 21.72
N ILE A 34 4.24 27.09 21.15
CA ILE A 34 4.95 28.22 21.72
C ILE A 34 4.45 29.47 21.02
N TYR A 35 3.79 30.36 21.74
CA TYR A 35 3.29 31.64 21.25
C TYR A 35 4.23 32.75 21.72
N PRO A 36 4.84 33.56 20.83
CA PRO A 36 5.55 34.77 21.24
C PRO A 36 4.57 35.79 21.79
N LEU A 37 4.95 36.45 22.86
CA LEU A 37 4.22 37.59 23.44
C LEU A 37 5.06 38.81 23.34
N HIS A 38 4.53 39.86 22.71
CA HIS A 38 5.13 41.17 22.65
C HIS A 38 4.24 42.14 23.43
N ASP A 39 4.75 42.66 24.52
CA ASP A 39 4.20 43.82 25.22
C ASP A 39 5.22 44.96 25.20
N GLN A 40 4.74 46.20 25.43
CA GLN A 40 5.59 47.41 25.31
C GLN A 40 6.77 47.44 26.30
N LEU A 41 6.80 46.56 27.29
CA LEU A 41 7.78 46.54 28.37
C LEU A 41 8.53 45.22 28.54
N GLU A 42 7.99 44.11 28.11
CA GLU A 42 8.58 42.76 28.30
C GLU A 42 8.31 41.86 27.11
N THR A 43 9.30 41.06 26.70
CA THR A 43 9.16 39.97 25.74
C THR A 43 9.03 38.65 26.49
N GLY A 44 8.01 37.88 26.19
CA GLY A 44 7.75 36.60 26.81
C GLY A 44 7.26 35.54 25.82
N VAL A 45 6.99 34.33 26.29
CA VAL A 45 6.31 33.30 25.53
C VAL A 45 5.22 32.63 26.37
N VAL A 46 4.14 32.24 25.72
CA VAL A 46 3.16 31.30 26.29
C VAL A 46 3.40 29.93 25.68
N ILE A 47 3.57 28.92 26.52
CA ILE A 47 3.71 27.54 26.11
C ILE A 47 2.40 26.84 26.44
N MET A 48 1.69 26.41 25.40
CA MET A 48 0.51 25.56 25.51
C MET A 48 0.93 24.11 25.32
N VAL A 49 0.49 23.25 26.21
CA VAL A 49 0.78 21.81 26.18
C VAL A 49 -0.52 21.07 26.20
N ASP A 50 -0.83 20.38 25.11
CA ASP A 50 -2.01 19.56 24.98
C ASP A 50 -1.64 18.08 25.11
N ASP A 51 -2.30 17.35 25.99
CA ASP A 51 -2.18 15.90 26.08
C ASP A 51 -3.00 15.25 24.97
N VAL A 52 -2.30 14.74 23.96
CA VAL A 52 -2.88 14.09 22.77
C VAL A 52 -2.73 12.56 22.82
N THR A 53 -2.42 12.02 23.99
CA THR A 53 -2.16 10.57 24.16
C THR A 53 -3.33 9.73 23.70
N GLN A 54 -4.56 10.06 24.09
CA GLN A 54 -5.75 9.30 23.66
C GLN A 54 -5.99 9.40 22.16
N ARG A 55 -5.75 10.58 21.56
CA ARG A 55 -5.88 10.77 20.12
C ARG A 55 -4.88 9.90 19.37
N VAL A 56 -3.59 9.96 19.75
CA VAL A 56 -2.53 9.14 19.13
C VAL A 56 -2.79 7.64 19.30
N GLN A 57 -3.24 7.22 20.49
CA GLN A 57 -3.59 5.81 20.73
C GLN A 57 -4.77 5.37 19.87
N SER A 58 -5.79 6.20 19.71
CA SER A 58 -6.94 5.89 18.85
C SER A 58 -6.55 5.84 17.38
N GLU A 59 -5.75 6.79 16.90
CA GLU A 59 -5.20 6.79 15.54
C GLU A 59 -4.38 5.53 15.27
N ASN A 60 -3.49 5.15 16.20
CA ASN A 60 -2.70 3.92 16.10
C ASN A 60 -3.57 2.65 16.12
N MET A 61 -4.64 2.61 16.94
CA MET A 61 -5.59 1.49 16.94
C MET A 61 -6.34 1.40 15.62
N LEU A 62 -6.73 2.52 15.01
CA LEU A 62 -7.38 2.55 13.71
C LEU A 62 -6.46 2.03 12.61
N VAL A 63 -5.21 2.50 12.59
CA VAL A 63 -4.18 2.02 11.66
C VAL A 63 -3.94 0.52 11.82
N GLN A 64 -3.82 0.04 13.04
CA GLN A 64 -3.66 -1.39 13.32
C GLN A 64 -4.88 -2.20 12.86
N ARG A 65 -6.08 -1.68 13.07
CA ARG A 65 -7.32 -2.33 12.64
C ARG A 65 -7.43 -2.37 11.11
N ASP A 66 -7.10 -1.29 10.42
CA ASP A 66 -7.11 -1.23 8.96
C ASP A 66 -6.02 -2.14 8.37
N LYS A 67 -4.83 -2.21 9.00
CA LYS A 67 -3.80 -3.19 8.67
C LYS A 67 -4.30 -4.63 8.84
N MET A 68 -4.94 -4.95 9.97
CA MET A 68 -5.52 -6.27 10.21
C MET A 68 -6.65 -6.60 9.23
N SER A 69 -7.49 -5.64 8.87
CA SER A 69 -8.54 -5.83 7.87
C SER A 69 -7.97 -6.13 6.50
N SER A 70 -6.97 -5.34 6.05
CA SER A 70 -6.26 -5.58 4.79
C SER A 70 -5.53 -6.92 4.79
N MET A 71 -4.91 -7.30 5.91
CA MET A 71 -4.28 -8.63 6.09
C MET A 71 -5.31 -9.76 6.04
N GLY A 72 -6.50 -9.58 6.63
CA GLY A 72 -7.56 -10.60 6.61
C GLY A 72 -8.08 -10.88 5.20
N GLU A 73 -8.22 -9.86 4.37
CA GLU A 73 -8.64 -9.99 2.98
C GLU A 73 -7.53 -10.58 2.10
N MET A 74 -6.29 -10.10 2.28
CA MET A 74 -5.14 -10.72 1.62
C MET A 74 -5.00 -12.19 2.00
N ALA A 75 -5.16 -12.53 3.27
CA ALA A 75 -5.11 -13.92 3.71
C ALA A 75 -6.18 -14.79 3.03
N SER A 76 -7.38 -14.25 2.78
CA SER A 76 -8.44 -14.98 2.05
C SER A 76 -8.08 -15.21 0.59
N VAL A 77 -7.56 -14.17 -0.10
CA VAL A 77 -7.11 -14.28 -1.49
C VAL A 77 -5.90 -15.21 -1.59
N MET A 78 -4.90 -15.02 -0.73
CA MET A 78 -3.71 -15.86 -0.70
C MET A 78 -4.01 -17.32 -0.33
N ALA A 79 -5.01 -17.56 0.55
CA ALA A 79 -5.46 -18.94 0.81
C ALA A 79 -6.00 -19.59 -0.46
N GLN A 80 -6.69 -18.85 -1.32
CA GLN A 80 -7.15 -19.34 -2.61
C GLN A 80 -5.97 -19.54 -3.57
N ASP A 81 -5.02 -18.59 -3.64
CA ASP A 81 -3.84 -18.65 -4.51
C ASP A 81 -2.86 -19.77 -4.10
N ILE A 82 -2.85 -20.16 -2.82
CA ILE A 82 -2.13 -21.34 -2.33
C ILE A 82 -2.91 -22.62 -2.62
N ASN A 83 -4.23 -22.62 -2.43
CA ASN A 83 -5.05 -23.83 -2.62
C ASN A 83 -5.11 -24.29 -4.08
N ILE A 84 -5.12 -23.37 -5.04
CA ILE A 84 -5.14 -23.72 -6.48
C ILE A 84 -3.93 -24.57 -6.87
N PRO A 85 -2.68 -24.12 -6.68
CA PRO A 85 -1.50 -24.93 -7.01
C PRO A 85 -1.43 -26.22 -6.17
N LEU A 86 -1.82 -26.18 -4.88
CA LEU A 86 -1.84 -27.39 -4.05
C LEU A 86 -2.82 -28.46 -4.58
N GLN A 87 -4.01 -28.06 -5.01
CA GLN A 87 -4.97 -29.00 -5.61
C GLN A 87 -4.45 -29.58 -6.92
N ALA A 88 -3.79 -28.76 -7.75
CA ALA A 88 -3.16 -29.23 -8.98
C ALA A 88 -2.04 -30.22 -8.69
N ILE A 89 -1.14 -29.92 -7.74
CA ILE A 89 -0.07 -30.85 -7.29
C ILE A 89 -0.66 -32.19 -6.83
N LEU A 90 -1.70 -32.13 -6.01
CA LEU A 90 -2.35 -33.35 -5.52
C LEU A 90 -2.94 -34.18 -6.66
N LYS A 91 -3.53 -33.54 -7.67
CA LYS A 91 -4.05 -34.21 -8.88
C LYS A 91 -2.91 -34.85 -9.68
N ASP A 92 -1.83 -34.10 -9.95
CA ASP A 92 -0.69 -34.59 -10.72
C ASP A 92 -0.04 -35.80 -10.02
N LEU A 93 0.17 -35.73 -8.71
CA LEU A 93 0.68 -36.84 -7.90
C LEU A 93 -0.28 -38.04 -7.87
N GLN A 94 -1.60 -37.80 -7.88
CA GLN A 94 -2.59 -38.92 -7.98
C GLN A 94 -2.52 -39.57 -9.34
N THR A 95 -2.37 -38.82 -10.42
CA THR A 95 -2.20 -39.35 -11.77
C THR A 95 -0.92 -40.19 -11.86
N VAL A 96 0.21 -39.64 -11.43
CA VAL A 96 1.50 -40.38 -11.38
C VAL A 96 1.37 -41.69 -10.61
N ARG A 97 0.66 -41.66 -9.46
CA ARG A 97 0.43 -42.89 -8.66
C ARG A 97 -0.38 -43.93 -9.42
N LEU A 98 -1.37 -43.54 -10.23
CA LEU A 98 -2.18 -44.43 -11.05
C LEU A 98 -1.35 -44.99 -12.20
N ASP A 99 -0.61 -44.15 -12.93
CA ASP A 99 0.22 -44.53 -14.07
C ASP A 99 1.30 -45.55 -13.69
N LEU A 100 1.84 -45.43 -12.46
CA LEU A 100 2.79 -46.40 -11.91
C LEU A 100 2.17 -47.78 -11.60
N THR A 101 0.84 -47.90 -11.59
CA THR A 101 0.14 -49.19 -11.39
C THR A 101 -0.29 -49.85 -12.70
N GLU A 102 -0.10 -49.18 -13.83
CA GLU A 102 -0.43 -49.72 -15.16
C GLU A 102 0.65 -50.68 -15.69
N GLU A 103 0.26 -51.61 -16.57
CA GLU A 103 1.21 -52.55 -17.19
C GLU A 103 2.23 -51.88 -18.15
N HIS A 104 1.86 -50.70 -18.67
CA HIS A 104 2.73 -49.89 -19.53
C HIS A 104 2.98 -48.54 -18.88
N ILE A 105 4.13 -48.38 -18.25
CA ILE A 105 4.55 -47.15 -17.60
C ILE A 105 5.08 -46.20 -18.69
N ASP A 106 4.58 -44.94 -18.72
CA ASP A 106 5.15 -43.84 -19.50
C ASP A 106 6.10 -42.97 -18.63
N PRO A 107 7.41 -43.23 -18.67
CA PRO A 107 8.35 -42.50 -17.82
C PRO A 107 8.45 -41.00 -18.18
N ILE A 108 8.15 -40.61 -19.43
CA ILE A 108 8.23 -39.23 -19.90
C ILE A 108 7.06 -38.44 -19.36
N GLY A 109 5.83 -38.99 -19.51
CA GLY A 109 4.64 -38.34 -18.96
C GLY A 109 4.69 -38.19 -17.44
N ILE A 110 5.23 -39.21 -16.73
CA ILE A 110 5.45 -39.12 -15.27
C ILE A 110 6.44 -38.01 -14.92
N HIS A 111 7.53 -37.86 -15.68
CA HIS A 111 8.51 -36.78 -15.43
C HIS A 111 7.90 -35.41 -15.62
N GLU A 112 7.13 -35.20 -16.69
CA GLU A 112 6.44 -33.95 -16.96
C GLU A 112 5.46 -33.57 -15.83
N LEU A 113 4.67 -34.54 -15.32
CA LEU A 113 3.76 -34.32 -14.20
C LEU A 113 4.51 -33.97 -12.90
N LEU A 114 5.67 -34.58 -12.65
CA LEU A 114 6.48 -34.27 -11.47
C LEU A 114 7.15 -32.90 -11.59
N ASP A 115 7.62 -32.52 -12.76
CA ASP A 115 8.20 -31.18 -13.00
C ASP A 115 7.14 -30.09 -12.85
N ASP A 116 5.93 -30.32 -13.39
CA ASP A 116 4.78 -29.43 -13.19
C ASP A 116 4.43 -29.27 -11.70
N ALA A 117 4.40 -30.38 -10.95
CA ALA A 117 4.13 -30.36 -9.52
C ALA A 117 5.21 -29.57 -8.75
N LEU A 118 6.50 -29.70 -9.13
CA LEU A 118 7.60 -28.93 -8.54
C LEU A 118 7.46 -27.43 -8.81
N ILE A 119 7.18 -27.01 -10.04
CA ILE A 119 6.96 -25.61 -10.41
C ILE A 119 5.81 -25.01 -9.60
N ARG A 120 4.68 -25.73 -9.50
CA ARG A 120 3.51 -25.30 -8.71
C ARG A 120 3.82 -25.23 -7.21
N GLY A 121 4.65 -26.14 -6.70
CA GLY A 121 5.14 -26.13 -5.33
C GLY A 121 5.97 -24.87 -5.00
N GLN A 122 6.86 -24.48 -5.93
CA GLN A 122 7.64 -23.26 -5.82
C GLN A 122 6.77 -22.00 -5.86
N GLN A 123 5.73 -21.97 -6.71
CA GLN A 123 4.76 -20.90 -6.76
C GLN A 123 4.01 -20.74 -5.41
N ALA A 124 3.50 -21.83 -4.86
CA ALA A 124 2.82 -21.82 -3.56
C ALA A 124 3.76 -21.32 -2.43
N ALA A 125 5.02 -21.79 -2.42
CA ALA A 125 6.02 -21.35 -1.44
C ALA A 125 6.34 -19.85 -1.58
N SER A 126 6.39 -19.31 -2.79
CA SER A 126 6.57 -17.86 -3.03
C SER A 126 5.43 -17.05 -2.43
N VAL A 127 4.17 -17.46 -2.64
CA VAL A 127 2.99 -16.80 -2.05
C VAL A 127 3.07 -16.79 -0.51
N VAL A 128 3.47 -17.91 0.10
CA VAL A 128 3.63 -17.99 1.57
C VAL A 128 4.74 -17.07 2.07
N ASN A 129 5.90 -17.05 1.41
CA ASN A 129 7.02 -16.19 1.79
C ASN A 129 6.64 -14.71 1.68
N ASN A 130 5.89 -14.34 0.65
CA ASN A 130 5.37 -12.99 0.47
C ASN A 130 4.41 -12.59 1.60
N LEU A 131 3.53 -13.52 2.03
CA LEU A 131 2.62 -13.30 3.16
C LEU A 131 3.37 -13.09 4.47
N VAL A 132 4.40 -13.90 4.73
CA VAL A 132 5.23 -13.78 5.94
C VAL A 132 6.00 -12.47 5.95
N SER A 133 6.65 -12.10 4.84
CA SER A 133 7.36 -10.82 4.71
C SER A 133 6.42 -9.62 4.91
N PHE A 134 5.18 -9.74 4.45
CA PHE A 134 4.14 -8.73 4.63
C PHE A 134 3.66 -8.62 6.10
N SER A 135 3.59 -9.74 6.81
CA SER A 135 3.19 -9.79 8.23
C SER A 135 4.25 -9.15 9.14
N ASP A 136 5.53 -9.31 8.80
CA ASP A 136 6.66 -8.80 9.58
C ASP A 136 6.97 -7.31 9.31
N ALA A 137 6.29 -6.69 8.34
CA ALA A 137 6.46 -5.28 7.95
C ALA A 137 5.98 -4.32 9.05
N GLY A 138 6.77 -4.05 10.04
CA GLY A 138 6.44 -3.10 11.11
C GLY A 138 7.50 -2.95 12.20
N ALA A 139 8.61 -3.68 12.12
CA ALA A 139 9.67 -3.68 13.14
C ALA A 139 11.06 -3.30 12.60
N GLY A 140 11.19 -2.89 11.33
CA GLY A 140 12.48 -2.57 10.70
C GLY A 140 12.86 -1.10 10.82
N GLU A 141 14.18 -0.82 10.85
CA GLU A 141 14.69 0.55 10.70
C GLU A 141 14.62 0.98 9.23
N LYS A 142 14.40 2.30 9.00
CA LYS A 142 14.47 2.88 7.66
C LYS A 142 15.87 2.65 7.07
N GLN A 143 15.92 2.12 5.87
CA GLN A 143 17.15 1.89 5.11
C GLN A 143 17.20 2.74 3.84
N LEU A 144 18.40 2.99 3.34
CA LEU A 144 18.58 3.61 2.04
C LEU A 144 18.20 2.59 0.96
N ALA A 145 17.26 2.93 0.10
CA ALA A 145 16.79 2.06 -0.97
C ALA A 145 16.59 2.84 -2.28
N ASN A 146 16.75 2.14 -3.39
CA ASN A 146 16.41 2.64 -4.71
C ASN A 146 14.91 2.43 -4.94
N ILE A 147 14.18 3.51 -5.17
CA ILE A 147 12.72 3.46 -5.33
C ILE A 147 12.28 2.69 -6.58
N THR A 148 13.09 2.68 -7.65
CA THR A 148 12.78 1.90 -8.85
C THR A 148 12.84 0.40 -8.58
N GLU A 149 13.84 -0.06 -7.84
CA GLU A 149 13.94 -1.47 -7.42
C GLU A 149 12.77 -1.88 -6.52
N VAL A 150 12.37 -0.99 -5.59
CA VAL A 150 11.20 -1.21 -4.73
C VAL A 150 9.93 -1.31 -5.56
N MET A 151 9.78 -0.46 -6.58
CA MET A 151 8.63 -0.46 -7.48
C MET A 151 8.59 -1.73 -8.33
N ASP A 152 9.70 -2.08 -8.98
CA ASP A 152 9.78 -3.27 -9.84
C ASP A 152 9.46 -4.54 -9.05
N HIS A 153 10.03 -4.66 -7.85
CA HIS A 153 9.71 -5.79 -6.96
C HIS A 153 8.23 -5.79 -6.52
N SER A 154 7.62 -4.60 -6.35
CA SER A 154 6.19 -4.50 -6.04
C SER A 154 5.30 -4.91 -7.22
N VAL A 155 5.73 -4.63 -8.46
CA VAL A 155 5.04 -5.07 -9.68
C VAL A 155 5.13 -6.60 -9.84
N GLU A 156 6.31 -7.19 -9.62
CA GLU A 156 6.50 -8.64 -9.62
C GLU A 156 5.60 -9.31 -8.57
N LEU A 157 5.61 -8.77 -7.35
CA LEU A 157 4.79 -9.26 -6.25
C LEU A 157 3.29 -9.13 -6.57
N ALA A 158 2.86 -8.02 -7.16
CA ALA A 158 1.48 -7.82 -7.61
C ALA A 158 1.06 -8.86 -8.65
N ALA A 159 1.97 -9.20 -9.58
CA ALA A 159 1.72 -10.22 -10.60
C ALA A 159 1.48 -11.62 -9.99
N ASP A 160 2.11 -11.91 -8.85
CA ASP A 160 1.96 -13.18 -8.16
C ASP A 160 0.75 -13.24 -7.21
N VAL A 161 0.41 -12.11 -6.60
CA VAL A 161 -0.57 -12.05 -5.49
C VAL A 161 -1.93 -11.49 -5.93
N LEU A 162 -1.98 -10.61 -6.94
CA LEU A 162 -3.23 -9.97 -7.34
C LEU A 162 -3.94 -10.75 -8.44
N SER A 163 -4.95 -11.51 -8.05
CA SER A 163 -5.96 -12.07 -8.96
C SER A 163 -7.30 -11.35 -8.73
N VAL A 164 -7.94 -10.88 -9.80
CA VAL A 164 -9.19 -10.15 -9.70
C VAL A 164 -10.39 -11.10 -9.83
N THR A 165 -11.40 -10.86 -9.02
CA THR A 165 -12.59 -11.71 -8.86
C THR A 165 -13.45 -11.88 -10.14
N LYS A 166 -13.22 -11.09 -11.20
CA LYS A 166 -13.96 -11.14 -12.48
C LYS A 166 -13.10 -11.56 -13.70
N GLY A 167 -12.01 -12.30 -13.49
CA GLY A 167 -11.24 -12.87 -14.60
C GLY A 167 -10.09 -12.02 -15.14
N LEU A 168 -9.94 -10.75 -14.76
CA LEU A 168 -8.76 -9.95 -15.04
C LEU A 168 -7.68 -10.29 -14.01
N ARG A 169 -6.53 -10.76 -14.43
CA ARG A 169 -5.35 -10.95 -13.56
C ARG A 169 -4.40 -9.77 -13.77
N PHE A 170 -3.65 -9.40 -12.75
CA PHE A 170 -2.62 -8.35 -12.88
C PHE A 170 -1.64 -8.66 -14.02
N LYS A 171 -1.35 -9.93 -14.28
CA LYS A 171 -0.52 -10.41 -15.42
C LYS A 171 -1.12 -10.06 -16.79
N ASP A 172 -2.41 -9.83 -16.88
CA ASP A 172 -3.10 -9.49 -18.14
C ASP A 172 -3.14 -7.97 -18.38
N VAL A 173 -2.63 -7.17 -17.42
CA VAL A 173 -2.55 -5.70 -17.50
C VAL A 173 -1.23 -5.29 -18.13
N VAL A 174 -1.27 -4.38 -19.08
CA VAL A 174 -0.07 -3.79 -19.68
C VAL A 174 0.57 -2.81 -18.70
N ILE A 175 1.77 -3.10 -18.22
CA ILE A 175 2.52 -2.22 -17.34
C ILE A 175 3.57 -1.46 -18.13
N ASN A 176 3.48 -0.13 -18.11
CA ASN A 176 4.45 0.76 -18.74
C ASN A 176 5.27 1.46 -17.67
N HIS A 177 6.59 1.40 -17.79
CA HIS A 177 7.54 2.03 -16.86
C HIS A 177 8.19 3.23 -17.53
N ASN A 178 8.23 4.36 -16.84
CA ASN A 178 8.93 5.58 -17.24
C ASN A 178 9.70 6.15 -16.04
N TYR A 179 10.91 5.67 -15.83
CA TYR A 179 11.75 6.09 -14.72
C TYR A 179 12.84 7.05 -15.22
N ALA A 180 13.12 8.09 -14.44
CA ALA A 180 14.26 8.96 -14.70
C ALA A 180 15.58 8.20 -14.49
N ASP A 181 16.59 8.51 -15.31
CA ASP A 181 17.88 7.78 -15.33
C ASP A 181 18.65 7.87 -14.01
N GLU A 182 18.60 9.03 -13.35
CA GLU A 182 19.32 9.28 -12.08
C GLU A 182 18.30 9.67 -11.00
N LEU A 183 18.06 8.79 -10.03
CA LEU A 183 17.18 9.01 -8.89
C LEU A 183 17.96 8.87 -7.58
N PRO A 184 17.73 9.73 -6.59
CA PRO A 184 18.38 9.62 -5.29
C PRO A 184 17.89 8.37 -4.54
N GLN A 185 18.77 7.79 -3.72
CA GLN A 185 18.34 6.78 -2.76
C GLN A 185 17.50 7.43 -1.65
N LEU A 186 16.38 6.80 -1.33
CA LEU A 186 15.46 7.24 -0.29
C LEU A 186 15.67 6.46 1.00
N ARG A 187 15.62 7.18 2.12
CA ARG A 187 15.60 6.53 3.43
C ARG A 187 14.17 6.13 3.80
N CYS A 188 13.82 4.88 3.59
CA CYS A 188 12.46 4.38 3.69
C CYS A 188 12.35 3.02 4.37
N HIS A 189 11.13 2.67 4.75
CA HIS A 189 10.73 1.31 5.14
C HIS A 189 10.26 0.58 3.88
N VAL A 190 11.14 -0.19 3.24
CA VAL A 190 10.84 -0.88 1.98
C VAL A 190 9.57 -1.72 2.03
N PRO A 191 9.33 -2.57 3.05
CA PRO A 191 8.10 -3.36 3.10
C PRO A 191 6.83 -2.51 3.20
N GLU A 192 6.88 -1.36 3.86
CA GLU A 192 5.73 -0.45 3.98
C GLU A 192 5.43 0.24 2.65
N LEU A 193 6.46 0.68 1.90
CA LEU A 193 6.26 1.24 0.57
C LEU A 193 5.74 0.19 -0.42
N GLN A 194 6.24 -1.04 -0.36
CA GLN A 194 5.71 -2.15 -1.16
C GLN A 194 4.22 -2.38 -0.85
N GLN A 195 3.82 -2.29 0.41
CA GLN A 195 2.43 -2.40 0.82
C GLN A 195 1.56 -1.28 0.25
N VAL A 196 2.07 -0.04 0.23
CA VAL A 196 1.41 1.09 -0.44
C VAL A 196 1.20 0.79 -1.92
N PHE A 197 2.26 0.42 -2.65
CA PHE A 197 2.17 0.14 -4.08
C PHE A 197 1.22 -1.02 -4.39
N LEU A 198 1.27 -2.10 -3.62
CA LEU A 198 0.32 -3.22 -3.76
C LEU A 198 -1.13 -2.79 -3.55
N SER A 199 -1.40 -1.90 -2.59
CA SER A 199 -2.74 -1.37 -2.36
C SER A 199 -3.24 -0.54 -3.55
N LEU A 200 -2.37 0.28 -4.15
CA LEU A 200 -2.68 1.06 -5.34
C LEU A 200 -2.88 0.17 -6.57
N PHE A 201 -2.07 -0.86 -6.75
CA PHE A 201 -2.23 -1.83 -7.84
C PHE A 201 -3.53 -2.63 -7.71
N ARG A 202 -3.90 -3.01 -6.49
CA ARG A 202 -5.19 -3.69 -6.23
C ARG A 202 -6.36 -2.81 -6.60
N TYR A 203 -6.34 -1.54 -6.16
CA TYR A 203 -7.35 -0.57 -6.55
C TYR A 203 -7.43 -0.41 -8.08
N SER A 204 -6.27 -0.27 -8.74
CA SER A 204 -6.19 -0.16 -10.19
C SER A 204 -6.81 -1.38 -10.90
N CYS A 205 -6.48 -2.59 -10.46
CA CYS A 205 -7.07 -3.82 -11.00
C CYS A 205 -8.59 -3.87 -10.82
N TYR A 206 -9.09 -3.47 -9.66
CA TYR A 206 -10.53 -3.40 -9.42
C TYR A 206 -11.23 -2.43 -10.38
N ALA A 207 -10.66 -1.23 -10.56
CA ALA A 207 -11.17 -0.23 -11.48
C ALA A 207 -11.09 -0.67 -12.96
N LEU A 208 -10.02 -1.36 -13.34
CA LEU A 208 -9.85 -1.95 -14.68
C LEU A 208 -10.86 -3.06 -14.94
N GLY A 209 -11.11 -3.93 -13.95
CA GLY A 209 -12.07 -5.03 -14.07
C GLY A 209 -13.54 -4.60 -14.15
N LYS A 210 -13.84 -3.31 -13.90
CA LYS A 210 -15.20 -2.75 -14.09
C LYS A 210 -15.50 -2.30 -15.52
N ILE A 211 -14.50 -2.23 -16.39
CA ILE A 211 -14.70 -1.87 -17.80
C ILE A 211 -15.20 -3.12 -18.55
N GLU A 212 -16.38 -3.01 -19.15
CA GLU A 212 -17.01 -4.10 -19.88
C GLU A 212 -16.74 -4.05 -21.42
N ASP A 213 -15.91 -3.10 -21.86
CA ASP A 213 -15.56 -2.95 -23.27
C ASP A 213 -14.53 -4.00 -23.70
N PRO A 214 -14.86 -4.93 -24.63
CA PRO A 214 -13.93 -5.97 -25.10
C PRO A 214 -12.70 -5.42 -25.85
N GLU A 215 -12.79 -4.21 -26.41
CA GLU A 215 -11.67 -3.55 -27.10
C GLU A 215 -10.75 -2.78 -26.14
N HIS A 216 -11.16 -2.64 -24.89
CA HIS A 216 -10.37 -1.96 -23.87
C HIS A 216 -9.13 -2.77 -23.51
N THR A 217 -7.95 -2.19 -23.70
CA THR A 217 -6.67 -2.77 -23.25
C THR A 217 -6.35 -2.23 -21.86
N PRO A 218 -6.45 -3.06 -20.80
CA PRO A 218 -6.17 -2.62 -19.44
C PRO A 218 -4.69 -2.26 -19.29
N SER A 219 -4.40 -1.06 -18.80
CA SER A 219 -3.02 -0.59 -18.64
C SER A 219 -2.80 0.20 -17.36
N ILE A 220 -1.57 0.08 -16.83
CA ILE A 220 -1.05 0.88 -15.73
C ILE A 220 0.26 1.51 -16.19
N ASN A 221 0.36 2.83 -16.09
CA ASN A 221 1.57 3.59 -16.37
C ASN A 221 2.21 4.00 -15.03
N ILE A 222 3.49 3.69 -14.85
CA ILE A 222 4.26 4.03 -13.66
C ILE A 222 5.37 4.98 -14.08
N GLU A 223 5.36 6.17 -13.49
CA GLU A 223 6.37 7.19 -13.73
C GLU A 223 7.05 7.54 -12.41
N ILE A 224 8.40 7.56 -12.42
CA ILE A 224 9.20 7.98 -11.27
C ILE A 224 10.19 9.04 -11.74
N SER A 225 10.15 10.19 -11.09
CA SER A 225 10.98 11.34 -11.43
C SER A 225 11.45 12.08 -10.18
N GLU A 226 12.50 12.85 -10.30
CA GLU A 226 12.95 13.79 -9.26
C GLU A 226 12.56 15.20 -9.65
N PHE A 227 11.98 15.94 -8.70
CA PHE A 227 11.64 17.33 -8.88
C PHE A 227 11.68 18.08 -7.55
N TYR A 228 12.46 19.18 -7.46
CA TYR A 228 12.68 19.97 -6.23
C TYR A 228 13.11 19.11 -5.03
N ASP A 229 14.19 18.36 -5.18
CA ASP A 229 14.78 17.52 -4.13
C ASP A 229 13.80 16.49 -3.53
N ALA A 230 12.73 16.15 -4.25
CA ALA A 230 11.76 15.13 -3.87
C ALA A 230 11.57 14.13 -5.00
N VAL A 231 11.37 12.87 -4.63
CA VAL A 231 11.02 11.81 -5.59
C VAL A 231 9.51 11.75 -5.74
N TRP A 232 9.09 11.83 -7.00
CA TRP A 232 7.69 11.76 -7.38
C TRP A 232 7.40 10.41 -8.05
N VAL A 233 6.43 9.69 -7.50
CA VAL A 233 5.89 8.48 -8.09
C VAL A 233 4.48 8.74 -8.55
N ARG A 234 4.20 8.45 -9.82
CA ARG A 234 2.88 8.54 -10.43
C ARG A 234 2.46 7.17 -10.92
N ILE A 235 1.28 6.71 -10.47
CA ILE A 235 0.69 5.45 -10.91
C ILE A 235 -0.66 5.78 -11.53
N GLN A 236 -0.81 5.56 -12.83
CA GLN A 236 -2.02 5.87 -13.59
C GLN A 236 -2.59 4.60 -14.21
N HIS A 237 -3.90 4.39 -14.05
CA HIS A 237 -4.61 3.33 -14.76
C HIS A 237 -5.71 3.92 -15.65
N ASN A 238 -6.06 3.20 -16.71
CA ASN A 238 -7.11 3.56 -17.66
C ASN A 238 -8.46 2.84 -17.38
N GLY A 239 -8.68 2.39 -16.14
CA GLY A 239 -9.92 1.80 -15.70
C GLY A 239 -11.01 2.83 -15.37
N LEU A 240 -12.07 2.39 -14.69
CA LEU A 240 -13.11 3.29 -14.22
C LEU A 240 -12.54 4.37 -13.31
N GLY A 241 -12.84 5.63 -13.59
CA GLY A 241 -12.45 6.75 -12.74
C GLY A 241 -13.42 6.98 -11.59
N MET A 242 -13.12 8.01 -10.78
CA MET A 242 -13.85 8.41 -9.58
C MET A 242 -14.51 9.78 -9.76
N THR A 243 -15.64 9.95 -9.10
CA THR A 243 -16.27 11.27 -8.90
C THR A 243 -15.41 12.14 -7.97
N THR A 244 -15.65 13.46 -8.00
CA THR A 244 -14.95 14.39 -7.11
C THR A 244 -15.17 14.07 -5.63
N GLU A 245 -16.36 13.60 -5.27
CA GLU A 245 -16.72 13.20 -3.90
C GLU A 245 -15.94 11.96 -3.47
N GLU A 246 -15.86 10.95 -4.33
CA GLU A 246 -15.07 9.73 -4.07
C GLU A 246 -13.57 10.04 -3.93
N GLN A 247 -13.03 10.94 -4.76
CA GLN A 247 -11.62 11.36 -4.65
C GLN A 247 -11.30 12.02 -3.30
N GLN A 248 -12.22 12.84 -2.76
CA GLN A 248 -12.03 13.50 -1.47
C GLN A 248 -12.06 12.50 -0.31
N LEU A 249 -12.83 11.44 -0.45
CA LEU A 249 -13.08 10.48 0.62
C LEU A 249 -12.17 9.23 0.56
N LEU A 250 -11.43 9.05 -0.54
CA LEU A 250 -10.62 7.86 -0.81
C LEU A 250 -9.61 7.53 0.30
N PHE A 251 -9.04 8.57 0.88
CA PHE A 251 -8.05 8.46 1.94
C PHE A 251 -8.63 8.63 3.35
N GLU A 252 -9.91 8.98 3.48
CA GLU A 252 -10.53 9.16 4.79
C GLU A 252 -10.66 7.81 5.52
N PRO A 253 -10.31 7.77 6.81
CA PRO A 253 -10.59 6.60 7.65
C PRO A 253 -12.11 6.35 7.70
N PHE A 254 -12.54 5.11 7.46
CA PHE A 254 -13.96 4.69 7.50
C PHE A 254 -14.87 5.15 6.35
N PHE A 255 -14.33 5.66 5.27
CA PHE A 255 -15.16 5.89 4.10
C PHE A 255 -15.71 4.55 3.58
N ALA A 256 -16.99 4.32 3.81
CA ALA A 256 -17.79 3.35 3.08
C ALA A 256 -18.64 4.15 2.12
N SER A 257 -18.50 3.91 0.81
CA SER A 257 -19.33 4.60 -0.17
C SER A 257 -20.80 4.49 0.22
N SER A 258 -21.45 5.65 0.37
CA SER A 258 -22.85 5.79 0.83
C SER A 258 -23.89 5.24 -0.17
N HIS A 259 -23.47 4.60 -1.25
CA HIS A 259 -24.33 4.01 -2.28
C HIS A 259 -24.60 2.52 -2.09
N ALA A 260 -24.24 1.93 -0.93
CA ALA A 260 -24.74 0.61 -0.56
C ALA A 260 -26.21 0.73 -0.16
N THR A 261 -27.13 0.55 -1.10
CA THR A 261 -28.51 0.19 -0.78
C THR A 261 -28.47 -1.15 -0.02
N ALA A 262 -29.26 -1.24 1.05
CA ALA A 262 -29.24 -2.35 2.02
C ALA A 262 -29.50 -3.76 1.44
N ASP A 263 -29.72 -3.88 0.14
CA ASP A 263 -30.04 -5.13 -0.58
C ASP A 263 -28.89 -5.67 -1.46
N SER A 264 -27.75 -4.97 -1.57
CA SER A 264 -26.58 -5.52 -2.26
C SER A 264 -25.66 -6.19 -1.23
N GLU A 265 -25.65 -7.51 -1.18
CA GLU A 265 -24.67 -8.35 -0.47
C GLU A 265 -23.23 -8.20 -1.03
N GLU A 266 -22.97 -7.26 -1.92
CA GLU A 266 -21.64 -6.82 -2.31
C GLU A 266 -21.07 -5.99 -1.15
N LYS A 267 -20.53 -6.69 -0.16
CA LYS A 267 -19.61 -6.13 0.81
C LYS A 267 -18.55 -5.39 0.03
N HIS A 268 -18.55 -4.05 0.10
CA HIS A 268 -17.49 -3.22 -0.42
C HIS A 268 -16.18 -3.75 0.14
N SER A 269 -15.39 -4.34 -0.72
CA SER A 269 -14.15 -5.00 -0.29
C SER A 269 -13.21 -3.93 0.25
N ALA A 270 -12.48 -4.24 1.31
CA ALA A 270 -11.46 -3.35 1.90
C ALA A 270 -10.34 -2.98 0.89
N GLY A 271 -10.36 -3.57 -0.32
CA GLY A 271 -9.53 -3.18 -1.46
C GLY A 271 -9.76 -1.75 -1.96
N GLU A 272 -10.84 -1.10 -1.54
CA GLU A 272 -11.16 0.28 -1.95
C GLU A 272 -10.62 1.35 -1.00
N ARG A 273 -10.02 0.98 0.14
CA ARG A 273 -9.55 1.95 1.13
C ARG A 273 -8.07 2.18 1.02
N LEU A 274 -7.69 3.44 0.85
CA LEU A 274 -6.29 3.86 0.78
C LEU A 274 -5.85 4.71 1.98
N SER A 275 -6.63 4.75 3.07
CA SER A 275 -6.29 5.46 4.31
C SER A 275 -4.96 4.99 4.90
N PHE A 276 -4.70 3.68 4.82
CA PHE A 276 -3.42 3.12 5.26
C PHE A 276 -2.24 3.58 4.38
N ALA A 277 -2.44 3.66 3.06
CA ALA A 277 -1.41 4.19 2.16
C ALA A 277 -1.07 5.65 2.48
N GLN A 278 -2.09 6.47 2.79
CA GLN A 278 -1.89 7.84 3.23
C GLN A 278 -1.09 7.90 4.54
N PHE A 279 -1.44 7.07 5.52
CA PHE A 279 -0.72 7.03 6.79
C PHE A 279 0.75 6.68 6.60
N ILE A 280 1.06 5.64 5.82
CA ILE A 280 2.45 5.24 5.56
C ILE A 280 3.22 6.38 4.88
N ILE A 281 2.65 6.98 3.85
CA ILE A 281 3.33 8.05 3.11
C ILE A 281 3.48 9.30 3.96
N ALA A 282 2.41 9.78 4.60
CA ALA A 282 2.42 11.06 5.31
C ALA A 282 3.15 10.96 6.67
N GLU A 283 2.79 9.98 7.49
CA GLU A 283 3.28 9.92 8.87
C GLU A 283 4.61 9.17 8.99
N GLN A 284 4.76 8.07 8.24
CA GLN A 284 5.98 7.27 8.32
C GLN A 284 7.10 7.82 7.44
N HIS A 285 6.77 8.34 6.24
CA HIS A 285 7.77 8.80 5.27
C HIS A 285 7.82 10.32 5.13
N GLN A 286 6.93 11.09 5.82
CA GLN A 286 6.83 12.54 5.75
C GLN A 286 6.59 13.06 4.31
N GLY A 287 6.02 12.19 3.48
CA GLY A 287 5.67 12.46 2.11
C GLY A 287 4.24 12.95 1.95
N LYS A 288 3.77 12.97 0.70
CA LYS A 288 2.40 13.32 0.37
C LYS A 288 1.83 12.32 -0.63
N ILE A 289 0.55 11.99 -0.49
CA ILE A 289 -0.20 11.23 -1.49
C ILE A 289 -1.44 12.00 -1.88
N ALA A 290 -1.75 12.02 -3.16
CA ALA A 290 -2.94 12.64 -3.73
C ALA A 290 -3.47 11.81 -4.88
N VAL A 291 -4.72 12.07 -5.30
CA VAL A 291 -5.36 11.41 -6.42
C VAL A 291 -5.99 12.43 -7.35
N THR A 292 -5.92 12.17 -8.62
CA THR A 292 -6.69 12.85 -9.67
C THR A 292 -7.40 11.82 -10.52
N SER A 293 -8.67 12.02 -10.81
CA SER A 293 -9.46 11.03 -11.54
C SER A 293 -10.52 11.70 -12.41
N ASP A 294 -10.81 11.05 -13.53
CA ASP A 294 -11.95 11.36 -14.41
C ASP A 294 -12.64 10.05 -14.76
N ILE A 295 -13.96 10.01 -14.65
CA ILE A 295 -14.79 8.80 -14.82
C ILE A 295 -14.53 8.11 -16.17
N ASN A 296 -14.22 8.89 -17.22
CA ASN A 296 -14.05 8.37 -18.57
C ASN A 296 -12.58 8.12 -18.96
N ILE A 297 -11.62 8.54 -18.14
CA ILE A 297 -10.19 8.49 -18.47
C ILE A 297 -9.46 7.50 -17.56
N GLY A 298 -9.84 7.44 -16.29
CA GLY A 298 -9.20 6.62 -15.26
C GLY A 298 -8.70 7.43 -14.09
N THR A 299 -7.74 6.87 -13.34
CA THR A 299 -7.24 7.47 -12.10
C THR A 299 -5.73 7.54 -12.10
N THR A 300 -5.20 8.62 -11.53
CA THR A 300 -3.78 8.82 -11.30
C THR A 300 -3.52 9.08 -9.82
N PHE A 301 -2.68 8.25 -9.22
CA PHE A 301 -2.14 8.45 -7.88
C PHE A 301 -0.83 9.20 -7.98
N HIS A 302 -0.64 10.20 -7.12
CA HIS A 302 0.56 11.04 -7.03
C HIS A 302 1.16 10.86 -5.65
N ILE A 303 2.40 10.42 -5.57
CA ILE A 303 3.13 10.24 -4.31
C ILE A 303 4.40 11.10 -4.39
N GLN A 304 4.65 11.87 -3.33
CA GLN A 304 5.89 12.60 -3.10
C GLN A 304 6.59 11.99 -1.87
N LEU A 305 7.85 11.63 -2.04
CA LEU A 305 8.71 11.06 -1.02
C LEU A 305 9.97 11.90 -0.81
#